data_fe64d38c299dc74f47dd5f9c6d1fa071
#
_entry.id   fe64d38c299dc74f47dd5f9c6d1fa071
#
_cell.length_a   1.000
_cell.length_b   1.000
_cell.length_c   1.000
_cell.angle_alpha   90.00
_cell.angle_beta   90.00
_cell.angle_gamma   90.00
#
_symmetry.space_group_name_H-M   'P 1'
#
loop_
_entity.id
_entity.type
_entity.pdbx_description
1 polymer ?
#
loop_
_entity_poly.entity_id
_entity_poly.type
_entity_poly.pdbx_seq_one_letter_code
_entity_poly.pdbx_strand_id
1 'polypeptide(L)'
;MYSKFQNKFLTADNKKRAFIETEKLKTLWFNTGTLCNLACKGCYIESNPKNDRLAYLSFNEFKSFVNESIQNEMGTEKIGFTGGEPFMNKDIFKMIKYSLDNGFKTLVLTNAMKPMLNNKNDLFRLNHLNLTIRVSIDHYLKEKHEQIRGPNSWAPMIEGLKWLSKNNFNYCLATRLMWNEDETTTRENFKTFIRDNELKINADSKIQLVTFAEMDEKSDTPEITTECWKILNKNQSEVMCSSSRMIVKKKENDYPSVIACTLLPYNSEFDLGNTLKESLKKIYLNHPHCSKFCVLGGSSCG
;
A
#
# COMPACT_ATOMS: atom_id res chain seq x y z
N MET A 1 28.27 15.38 -14.80
CA MET A 1 27.70 14.65 -13.65
C MET A 1 26.19 14.59 -13.84
N TYR A 2 25.61 13.43 -13.66
CA TYR A 2 24.14 13.32 -13.65
C TYR A 2 23.61 13.90 -12.33
N SER A 3 22.39 14.44 -12.32
CA SER A 3 21.72 14.69 -11.05
C SER A 3 21.27 13.35 -10.43
N LYS A 4 21.04 13.33 -9.11
CA LYS A 4 20.63 12.11 -8.40
C LYS A 4 19.40 11.48 -9.05
N PHE A 5 19.37 10.14 -9.11
CA PHE A 5 18.30 9.29 -9.62
C PHE A 5 17.95 9.41 -11.11
N GLN A 6 18.68 10.21 -11.90
CA GLN A 6 18.41 10.34 -13.36
C GLN A 6 18.92 9.17 -14.18
N ASN A 7 20.07 8.61 -13.82
CA ASN A 7 20.60 7.45 -14.55
C ASN A 7 20.12 6.15 -13.89
N LYS A 8 19.56 5.27 -14.67
CA LYS A 8 19.03 3.98 -14.20
C LYS A 8 20.12 3.07 -13.62
N PHE A 9 21.34 3.10 -14.16
CA PHE A 9 22.40 2.13 -13.86
C PHE A 9 23.49 2.68 -12.95
N LEU A 10 23.67 4.01 -12.95
CA LEU A 10 24.73 4.70 -12.21
C LEU A 10 24.14 5.74 -11.27
N THR A 11 24.80 5.95 -10.14
CA THR A 11 24.54 7.09 -9.24
C THR A 11 25.15 8.38 -9.79
N ALA A 12 24.83 9.53 -9.19
CA ALA A 12 25.44 10.82 -9.54
C ALA A 12 26.97 10.79 -9.46
N ASP A 13 27.53 9.98 -8.57
CA ASP A 13 28.98 9.79 -8.37
C ASP A 13 29.57 8.68 -9.29
N ASN A 14 28.86 8.29 -10.36
CA ASN A 14 29.26 7.23 -11.29
C ASN A 14 29.49 5.84 -10.64
N LYS A 15 28.94 5.59 -9.48
CA LYS A 15 28.97 4.27 -8.85
C LYS A 15 27.83 3.41 -9.37
N LYS A 16 28.04 2.09 -9.36
CA LYS A 16 27.02 1.11 -9.79
C LYS A 16 25.79 1.16 -8.87
N ARG A 17 24.62 1.46 -9.44
CA ARG A 17 23.35 1.55 -8.71
C ARG A 17 22.93 0.18 -8.20
N ALA A 18 22.38 0.15 -6.98
CA ALA A 18 21.76 -1.05 -6.45
C ALA A 18 20.52 -1.45 -7.26
N PHE A 19 20.30 -2.74 -7.35
CA PHE A 19 19.12 -3.33 -7.99
C PHE A 19 18.59 -4.49 -7.15
N ILE A 20 17.37 -4.89 -7.44
CA ILE A 20 16.68 -6.02 -6.81
C ILE A 20 16.39 -7.07 -7.88
N GLU A 21 16.65 -8.32 -7.58
CA GLU A 21 16.20 -9.48 -8.34
C GLU A 21 15.02 -10.12 -7.62
N THR A 22 14.02 -10.55 -8.38
CA THR A 22 12.80 -11.14 -7.83
C THR A 22 12.78 -12.62 -8.16
N GLU A 23 12.72 -13.44 -7.12
CA GLU A 23 12.63 -14.90 -7.29
C GLU A 23 11.19 -15.40 -7.14
N LYS A 24 10.44 -14.84 -6.21
CA LYS A 24 9.05 -15.22 -5.90
C LYS A 24 8.19 -13.99 -5.65
N LEU A 25 6.96 -14.01 -6.09
CA LEU A 25 5.98 -12.95 -5.87
C LEU A 25 5.06 -13.29 -4.69
N LYS A 26 5.53 -13.10 -3.47
CA LYS A 26 4.77 -13.41 -2.25
C LYS A 26 3.52 -12.56 -2.07
N THR A 27 3.55 -11.30 -2.54
CA THR A 27 2.42 -10.37 -2.42
C THR A 27 2.08 -9.75 -3.76
N LEU A 28 0.81 -9.87 -4.17
CA LEU A 28 0.25 -9.12 -5.28
C LEU A 28 -0.65 -8.02 -4.75
N TRP A 29 -0.33 -6.78 -5.10
CA TRP A 29 -1.16 -5.62 -4.85
C TRP A 29 -2.02 -5.31 -6.07
N PHE A 30 -3.28 -5.01 -5.84
CA PHE A 30 -4.21 -4.58 -6.87
C PHE A 30 -4.68 -3.15 -6.57
N ASN A 31 -4.34 -2.21 -7.46
CA ASN A 31 -4.91 -0.88 -7.41
C ASN A 31 -6.30 -0.94 -8.04
N THR A 32 -7.33 -0.72 -7.25
CA THR A 32 -8.72 -0.86 -7.64
C THR A 32 -9.27 0.34 -8.41
N GLY A 33 -8.43 1.32 -8.73
CA GLY A 33 -8.75 2.60 -9.35
C GLY A 33 -8.36 3.78 -8.46
N THR A 34 -8.21 4.97 -9.02
CA THR A 34 -7.79 6.17 -8.26
C THR A 34 -8.93 7.04 -7.76
N LEU A 35 -10.17 6.78 -8.14
CA LEU A 35 -11.32 7.51 -7.58
C LEU A 35 -11.45 7.24 -6.07
N CYS A 36 -11.63 8.32 -5.31
CA CYS A 36 -11.76 8.29 -3.85
C CYS A 36 -12.81 9.30 -3.41
N ASN A 37 -13.52 9.01 -2.33
CA ASN A 37 -14.43 9.96 -1.70
C ASN A 37 -13.71 11.05 -0.88
N LEU A 38 -12.38 10.98 -0.77
CA LEU A 38 -11.51 11.97 -0.13
C LEU A 38 -10.48 12.54 -1.11
N ALA A 39 -9.90 13.71 -0.75
CA ALA A 39 -8.78 14.34 -1.45
C ALA A 39 -7.69 14.68 -0.43
N CYS A 40 -7.03 13.65 0.09
CA CYS A 40 -6.06 13.77 1.18
C CYS A 40 -4.80 14.52 0.75
N LYS A 41 -4.28 15.40 1.59
CA LYS A 41 -2.98 16.05 1.36
C LYS A 41 -1.87 15.02 1.37
N GLY A 42 -0.97 15.08 0.38
CA GLY A 42 0.14 14.14 0.28
C GLY A 42 -0.28 12.70 -0.01
N CYS A 43 -1.41 12.49 -0.71
CA CYS A 43 -1.77 11.19 -1.23
C CYS A 43 -0.81 10.82 -2.37
N TYR A 44 -0.01 9.76 -2.19
CA TYR A 44 1.03 9.35 -3.13
C TYR A 44 0.50 8.88 -4.49
N ILE A 45 -0.76 8.43 -4.56
CA ILE A 45 -1.45 8.12 -5.82
C ILE A 45 -2.39 9.24 -6.27
N GLU A 46 -2.34 10.38 -5.60
CA GLU A 46 -3.11 11.59 -5.92
C GLU A 46 -4.63 11.35 -6.02
N SER A 47 -5.11 10.34 -5.30
CA SER A 47 -6.53 9.94 -5.33
C SER A 47 -7.44 11.06 -4.83
N ASN A 48 -8.51 11.29 -5.57
CA ASN A 48 -9.56 12.24 -5.22
C ASN A 48 -10.85 11.92 -6.03
N PRO A 49 -11.97 12.63 -5.81
CA PRO A 49 -13.23 12.34 -6.51
C PRO A 49 -13.21 12.53 -8.03
N LYS A 50 -12.17 13.14 -8.59
CA LYS A 50 -12.06 13.45 -10.03
C LYS A 50 -10.87 12.75 -10.72
N ASN A 51 -9.93 12.20 -9.94
CA ASN A 51 -8.76 11.52 -10.51
C ASN A 51 -9.14 10.09 -10.91
N ASP A 52 -9.22 9.84 -12.20
CA ASP A 52 -9.51 8.55 -12.80
C ASP A 52 -8.36 8.04 -13.69
N ARG A 53 -7.12 8.57 -13.49
CA ARG A 53 -5.94 8.16 -14.30
C ARG A 53 -5.66 6.66 -14.22
N LEU A 54 -5.95 6.03 -13.06
CA LEU A 54 -6.06 4.58 -12.98
C LEU A 54 -7.54 4.24 -12.92
N ALA A 55 -8.01 3.55 -13.95
CA ALA A 55 -9.39 3.10 -14.05
C ALA A 55 -9.70 1.99 -13.04
N TYR A 56 -10.97 1.75 -12.81
CA TYR A 56 -11.39 0.61 -12.01
C TYR A 56 -10.95 -0.70 -12.66
N LEU A 57 -10.19 -1.49 -11.91
CA LEU A 57 -9.84 -2.86 -12.29
C LEU A 57 -11.12 -3.70 -12.23
N SER A 58 -11.41 -4.47 -13.28
CA SER A 58 -12.54 -5.39 -13.31
C SER A 58 -12.20 -6.72 -12.61
N PHE A 59 -13.23 -7.45 -12.20
CA PHE A 59 -13.07 -8.78 -11.64
C PHE A 59 -12.34 -9.75 -12.59
N ASN A 60 -12.59 -9.68 -13.89
CA ASN A 60 -11.95 -10.57 -14.86
C ASN A 60 -10.46 -10.28 -15.01
N GLU A 61 -10.08 -9.01 -15.07
CA GLU A 61 -8.68 -8.59 -15.08
C GLU A 61 -7.95 -9.04 -13.81
N PHE A 62 -8.54 -8.81 -12.64
CA PHE A 62 -8.02 -9.29 -11.37
C PHE A 62 -7.82 -10.80 -11.38
N LYS A 63 -8.86 -11.56 -11.76
CA LYS A 63 -8.84 -13.02 -11.80
C LYS A 63 -7.74 -13.56 -12.72
N SER A 64 -7.48 -12.92 -13.86
CA SER A 64 -6.43 -13.36 -14.77
C SER A 64 -5.05 -13.34 -14.14
N PHE A 65 -4.68 -12.29 -13.39
CA PHE A 65 -3.40 -12.22 -12.68
C PHE A 65 -3.29 -13.20 -11.51
N VAL A 66 -4.39 -13.39 -10.76
CA VAL A 66 -4.39 -14.39 -9.68
C VAL A 66 -4.19 -15.79 -10.26
N ASN A 67 -4.89 -16.12 -11.36
CA ASN A 67 -4.72 -17.40 -12.03
C ASN A 67 -3.31 -17.56 -12.61
N GLU A 68 -2.74 -16.52 -13.21
CA GLU A 68 -1.35 -16.53 -13.69
C GLU A 68 -0.38 -16.86 -12.55
N SER A 69 -0.58 -16.27 -11.36
CA SER A 69 0.30 -16.53 -10.22
C SER A 69 0.19 -17.96 -9.70
N ILE A 70 -1.02 -18.55 -9.71
CA ILE A 70 -1.26 -19.93 -9.31
C ILE A 70 -0.67 -20.91 -10.34
N GLN A 71 -0.98 -20.72 -11.62
CA GLN A 71 -0.56 -21.61 -12.71
C GLN A 71 0.97 -21.67 -12.90
N ASN A 72 1.65 -20.54 -12.64
CA ASN A 72 3.11 -20.46 -12.73
C ASN A 72 3.81 -20.66 -11.38
N GLU A 73 3.11 -21.10 -10.34
CA GLU A 73 3.66 -21.39 -9.01
C GLU A 73 4.55 -20.26 -8.45
N MET A 74 4.11 -19.00 -8.62
CA MET A 74 4.93 -17.82 -8.29
C MET A 74 5.16 -17.62 -6.78
N GLY A 75 4.55 -18.44 -5.94
CA GLY A 75 4.71 -18.41 -4.48
C GLY A 75 3.89 -17.30 -3.82
N THR A 76 2.80 -16.86 -4.44
CA THR A 76 1.93 -15.84 -3.88
C THR A 76 1.18 -16.35 -2.65
N GLU A 77 1.29 -15.63 -1.56
CA GLU A 77 0.68 -15.92 -0.26
C GLU A 77 -0.38 -14.88 0.12
N LYS A 78 -0.19 -13.64 -0.36
CA LYS A 78 -1.00 -12.47 0.02
C LYS A 78 -1.52 -11.72 -1.19
N ILE A 79 -2.80 -11.32 -1.10
CA ILE A 79 -3.43 -10.38 -2.02
C ILE A 79 -3.75 -9.09 -1.26
N GLY A 80 -3.27 -7.95 -1.77
CA GLY A 80 -3.55 -6.64 -1.22
C GLY A 80 -4.41 -5.80 -2.16
N PHE A 81 -5.41 -5.12 -1.62
CA PHE A 81 -6.24 -4.15 -2.37
C PHE A 81 -5.94 -2.73 -1.88
N THR A 82 -5.61 -1.87 -2.82
CA THR A 82 -5.33 -0.45 -2.60
C THR A 82 -5.95 0.37 -3.74
N GLY A 83 -5.66 1.65 -3.78
CA GLY A 83 -6.18 2.56 -4.79
C GLY A 83 -6.61 3.88 -4.15
N GLY A 84 -7.68 4.48 -4.66
CA GLY A 84 -8.36 5.58 -3.99
C GLY A 84 -9.10 5.06 -2.75
N GLU A 85 -10.33 4.63 -2.95
CA GLU A 85 -11.07 3.88 -1.95
C GLU A 85 -11.56 2.56 -2.57
N PRO A 86 -11.01 1.40 -2.17
CA PRO A 86 -11.34 0.13 -2.78
C PRO A 86 -12.83 -0.22 -2.76
N PHE A 87 -13.57 0.17 -1.71
CA PHE A 87 -15.02 -0.08 -1.62
C PHE A 87 -15.87 0.78 -2.56
N MET A 88 -15.27 1.67 -3.35
CA MET A 88 -15.93 2.33 -4.48
C MET A 88 -15.89 1.51 -5.78
N ASN A 89 -15.02 0.50 -5.88
CA ASN A 89 -15.01 -0.40 -7.02
C ASN A 89 -16.13 -1.44 -6.87
N LYS A 90 -17.04 -1.49 -7.84
CA LYS A 90 -18.22 -2.39 -7.84
C LYS A 90 -17.89 -3.88 -7.76
N ASP A 91 -16.70 -4.26 -8.20
CA ASP A 91 -16.27 -5.66 -8.23
C ASP A 91 -15.43 -6.06 -7.00
N ILE A 92 -15.18 -5.15 -6.05
CA ILE A 92 -14.28 -5.40 -4.91
C ILE A 92 -14.68 -6.64 -4.09
N PHE A 93 -15.97 -6.84 -3.85
CA PHE A 93 -16.46 -7.98 -3.04
C PHE A 93 -16.25 -9.33 -3.76
N LYS A 94 -16.37 -9.35 -5.09
CA LYS A 94 -16.05 -10.54 -5.90
C LYS A 94 -14.56 -10.84 -5.84
N MET A 95 -13.71 -9.81 -5.89
CA MET A 95 -12.25 -9.94 -5.81
C MET A 95 -11.81 -10.45 -4.44
N ILE A 96 -12.34 -9.88 -3.36
CA ILE A 96 -12.06 -10.34 -1.99
C ILE A 96 -12.49 -11.79 -1.82
N LYS A 97 -13.73 -12.10 -2.22
CA LYS A 97 -14.24 -13.49 -2.14
C LYS A 97 -13.34 -14.46 -2.89
N TYR A 98 -12.98 -14.14 -4.13
CA TYR A 98 -12.11 -15.00 -4.95
C TYR A 98 -10.73 -15.22 -4.30
N SER A 99 -10.15 -14.16 -3.69
CA SER A 99 -8.89 -14.27 -2.96
C SER A 99 -9.00 -15.24 -1.78
N LEU A 100 -10.06 -15.11 -0.98
CA LEU A 100 -10.30 -15.96 0.19
C LEU A 100 -10.61 -17.41 -0.20
N ASP A 101 -11.42 -17.63 -1.23
CA ASP A 101 -11.78 -18.96 -1.75
C ASP A 101 -10.53 -19.72 -2.26
N ASN A 102 -9.50 -18.99 -2.73
CA ASN A 102 -8.21 -19.58 -3.14
C ASN A 102 -7.17 -19.64 -2.00
N GLY A 103 -7.55 -19.37 -0.76
CA GLY A 103 -6.71 -19.52 0.42
C GLY A 103 -5.72 -18.38 0.68
N PHE A 104 -5.76 -17.28 -0.06
CA PHE A 104 -4.85 -16.17 0.13
C PHE A 104 -5.16 -15.37 1.40
N LYS A 105 -4.11 -14.91 2.10
CA LYS A 105 -4.24 -13.82 3.06
C LYS A 105 -4.62 -12.57 2.29
N THR A 106 -5.74 -11.96 2.65
CA THR A 106 -6.31 -10.83 1.92
C THR A 106 -6.29 -9.58 2.78
N LEU A 107 -5.70 -8.49 2.26
CA LEU A 107 -5.59 -7.20 2.93
C LEU A 107 -6.29 -6.12 2.11
N VAL A 108 -7.19 -5.37 2.74
CA VAL A 108 -7.87 -4.24 2.09
C VAL A 108 -7.51 -2.95 2.82
N LEU A 109 -6.94 -1.98 2.08
CA LEU A 109 -6.65 -0.63 2.61
C LEU A 109 -7.88 0.25 2.39
N THR A 110 -8.38 0.92 3.42
CA THR A 110 -9.59 1.75 3.32
C THR A 110 -9.53 2.95 4.26
N ASN A 111 -10.30 3.97 3.96
CA ASN A 111 -10.58 5.07 4.88
C ASN A 111 -11.72 4.76 5.86
N ALA A 112 -12.34 3.57 5.75
CA ALA A 112 -13.43 3.06 6.59
C ALA A 112 -14.70 3.93 6.66
N MET A 113 -14.91 4.81 5.68
CA MET A 113 -16.06 5.73 5.66
C MET A 113 -17.26 5.16 4.88
N LYS A 114 -18.12 6.06 4.38
CA LYS A 114 -19.37 5.70 3.68
C LYS A 114 -19.25 4.60 2.62
N PRO A 115 -18.21 4.57 1.74
CA PRO A 115 -18.12 3.48 0.75
C PRO A 115 -18.08 2.09 1.38
N MET A 116 -17.36 1.92 2.49
CA MET A 116 -17.34 0.67 3.25
C MET A 116 -18.66 0.45 3.99
N LEU A 117 -19.14 1.47 4.73
CA LEU A 117 -20.34 1.36 5.57
C LEU A 117 -21.63 1.12 4.78
N ASN A 118 -21.74 1.66 3.57
CA ASN A 118 -22.90 1.41 2.70
C ASN A 118 -22.98 -0.06 2.25
N ASN A 119 -21.85 -0.76 2.26
CA ASN A 119 -21.72 -2.14 1.84
C ASN A 119 -21.44 -3.10 3.03
N LYS A 120 -21.75 -2.68 4.25
CA LYS A 120 -21.44 -3.44 5.48
C LYS A 120 -21.99 -4.86 5.51
N ASN A 121 -23.14 -5.10 4.89
CA ASN A 121 -23.74 -6.44 4.85
C ASN A 121 -22.95 -7.39 3.94
N ASP A 122 -22.49 -6.92 2.80
CA ASP A 122 -21.67 -7.72 1.89
C ASP A 122 -20.30 -7.97 2.49
N LEU A 123 -19.70 -6.94 3.14
CA LEU A 123 -18.43 -7.09 3.85
C LEU A 123 -18.56 -8.08 5.03
N PHE A 124 -19.67 -8.03 5.78
CA PHE A 124 -19.91 -8.94 6.90
C PHE A 124 -19.96 -10.41 6.46
N ARG A 125 -20.54 -10.69 5.30
CA ARG A 125 -20.58 -12.06 4.73
C ARG A 125 -19.19 -12.59 4.34
N LEU A 126 -18.22 -11.70 4.15
CA LEU A 126 -16.83 -12.03 3.83
C LEU A 126 -15.91 -12.01 5.07
N ASN A 127 -16.47 -11.82 6.29
CA ASN A 127 -15.65 -11.83 7.50
C ASN A 127 -15.00 -13.21 7.69
N HIS A 128 -13.69 -13.24 7.57
CA HIS A 128 -12.88 -14.44 7.54
C HIS A 128 -11.53 -14.22 8.21
N LEU A 129 -10.93 -15.25 8.81
CA LEU A 129 -9.65 -15.16 9.48
C LEU A 129 -8.51 -14.65 8.58
N ASN A 130 -8.58 -14.96 7.28
CA ASN A 130 -7.60 -14.52 6.30
C ASN A 130 -7.89 -13.12 5.72
N LEU A 131 -8.99 -12.46 6.10
CA LEU A 131 -9.30 -11.09 5.69
C LEU A 131 -8.86 -10.11 6.77
N THR A 132 -8.03 -9.16 6.40
CA THR A 132 -7.62 -8.03 7.24
C THR A 132 -8.06 -6.72 6.61
N ILE A 133 -8.73 -5.87 7.37
CA ILE A 133 -9.10 -4.51 6.96
C ILE A 133 -8.10 -3.54 7.60
N ARG A 134 -7.28 -2.86 6.80
CA ARG A 134 -6.34 -1.84 7.28
C ARG A 134 -6.97 -0.47 7.11
N VAL A 135 -7.29 0.16 8.24
CA VAL A 135 -7.91 1.48 8.25
C VAL A 135 -6.82 2.55 8.33
N SER A 136 -6.87 3.47 7.38
CA SER A 136 -5.95 4.60 7.34
C SER A 136 -6.42 5.71 8.28
N ILE A 137 -5.62 6.01 9.29
CA ILE A 137 -5.82 7.09 10.25
C ILE A 137 -4.51 7.87 10.40
N ASP A 138 -4.49 9.15 9.97
CA ASP A 138 -3.22 9.89 9.95
C ASP A 138 -2.80 10.40 11.33
N HIS A 139 -3.73 10.55 12.28
CA HIS A 139 -3.43 10.97 13.64
C HIS A 139 -4.55 10.56 14.61
N TYR A 140 -4.21 10.43 15.91
CA TYR A 140 -5.15 10.15 17.01
C TYR A 140 -5.99 11.37 17.43
N LEU A 141 -5.63 12.59 17.01
CA LEU A 141 -6.43 13.80 17.21
C LEU A 141 -7.22 14.15 15.95
N LYS A 142 -8.48 14.49 16.13
CA LYS A 142 -9.40 14.86 15.04
C LYS A 142 -8.85 15.96 14.15
N GLU A 143 -8.38 17.04 14.76
CA GLU A 143 -7.93 18.24 14.05
C GLU A 143 -6.76 17.92 13.11
N LYS A 144 -5.76 17.17 13.58
CA LYS A 144 -4.61 16.75 12.79
C LYS A 144 -5.00 15.74 11.69
N HIS A 145 -5.87 14.78 12.02
CA HIS A 145 -6.40 13.86 11.02
C HIS A 145 -7.13 14.62 9.89
N GLU A 146 -8.01 15.54 10.23
CA GLU A 146 -8.80 16.29 9.25
C GLU A 146 -7.96 17.34 8.48
N GLN A 147 -6.82 17.78 8.99
CA GLN A 147 -5.85 18.58 8.23
C GLN A 147 -5.31 17.83 7.01
N ILE A 148 -5.19 16.52 7.11
CA ILE A 148 -4.68 15.66 6.03
C ILE A 148 -5.83 15.12 5.17
N ARG A 149 -6.88 14.59 5.78
CA ARG A 149 -7.95 13.88 5.07
C ARG A 149 -9.13 14.75 4.66
N GLY A 150 -9.14 15.99 5.12
CA GLY A 150 -10.19 16.95 4.87
C GLY A 150 -11.24 16.99 5.99
N PRO A 151 -12.01 18.08 6.04
CA PRO A 151 -13.03 18.30 7.06
C PRO A 151 -14.10 17.22 7.02
N ASN A 152 -14.68 16.90 8.18
CA ASN A 152 -15.72 15.90 8.37
C ASN A 152 -15.31 14.45 8.02
N SER A 153 -14.00 14.16 7.93
CA SER A 153 -13.50 12.80 7.69
C SER A 153 -13.41 11.96 8.98
N TRP A 154 -13.28 12.60 10.14
CA TRP A 154 -13.10 11.93 11.43
C TRP A 154 -14.31 11.10 11.88
N ALA A 155 -15.48 11.70 12.00
CA ALA A 155 -16.64 11.01 12.55
C ALA A 155 -17.06 9.77 11.74
N PRO A 156 -17.14 9.81 10.40
CA PRO A 156 -17.47 8.61 9.62
C PRO A 156 -16.39 7.52 9.70
N MET A 157 -15.11 7.89 9.82
CA MET A 157 -14.02 6.92 10.01
C MET A 157 -14.14 6.22 11.37
N ILE A 158 -14.42 6.97 12.45
CA ILE A 158 -14.68 6.40 13.79
C ILE A 158 -15.88 5.45 13.76
N GLU A 159 -16.96 5.81 13.07
CA GLU A 159 -18.12 4.93 12.88
C GLU A 159 -17.71 3.60 12.22
N GLY A 160 -16.89 3.67 11.17
CA GLY A 160 -16.37 2.49 10.50
C GLY A 160 -15.50 1.63 11.41
N LEU A 161 -14.59 2.22 12.18
CA LEU A 161 -13.76 1.52 13.15
C LEU A 161 -14.58 0.80 14.22
N LYS A 162 -15.56 1.51 14.82
CA LYS A 162 -16.45 0.93 15.83
C LYS A 162 -17.28 -0.21 15.25
N TRP A 163 -17.74 -0.10 13.98
CA TRP A 163 -18.45 -1.18 13.32
C TRP A 163 -17.57 -2.40 13.11
N LEU A 164 -16.33 -2.24 12.64
CA LEU A 164 -15.36 -3.34 12.47
C LEU A 164 -15.07 -4.03 13.82
N SER A 165 -14.84 -3.23 14.88
CA SER A 165 -14.56 -3.72 16.24
C SER A 165 -15.74 -4.51 16.81
N LYS A 166 -16.98 -3.98 16.68
CA LYS A 166 -18.21 -4.63 17.17
C LYS A 166 -18.49 -5.96 16.48
N ASN A 167 -18.17 -6.06 15.19
CA ASN A 167 -18.43 -7.26 14.39
C ASN A 167 -17.23 -8.23 14.34
N ASN A 168 -16.22 -8.04 15.21
CA ASN A 168 -15.04 -8.91 15.36
C ASN A 168 -14.28 -9.16 14.04
N PHE A 169 -14.14 -8.13 13.20
CA PHE A 169 -13.24 -8.20 12.06
C PHE A 169 -11.78 -8.25 12.52
N ASN A 170 -10.96 -8.95 11.75
CA ASN A 170 -9.52 -8.77 11.83
C ASN A 170 -9.18 -7.43 11.14
N TYR A 171 -8.78 -6.43 11.91
CA TYR A 171 -8.45 -5.10 11.38
C TYR A 171 -7.24 -4.52 12.08
N CYS A 172 -6.58 -3.57 11.40
CA CYS A 172 -5.44 -2.84 11.93
C CYS A 172 -5.52 -1.36 11.51
N LEU A 173 -4.78 -0.52 12.20
CA LEU A 173 -4.63 0.90 11.88
C LEU A 173 -3.34 1.14 11.11
N ALA A 174 -3.34 2.10 10.20
CA ALA A 174 -2.16 2.61 9.54
C ALA A 174 -2.08 4.13 9.74
N THR A 175 -0.97 4.60 10.32
CA THR A 175 -0.72 6.01 10.61
C THR A 175 0.62 6.47 10.03
N ARG A 176 0.80 7.77 9.89
CA ARG A 176 2.06 8.39 9.48
C ARG A 176 2.70 9.11 10.65
N LEU A 177 4.01 8.98 10.80
CA LEU A 177 4.80 9.76 11.75
C LEU A 177 4.99 11.16 11.18
N MET A 178 4.20 12.11 11.63
CA MET A 178 4.18 13.50 11.19
C MET A 178 4.29 14.42 12.41
N TRP A 179 4.41 15.72 12.17
CA TRP A 179 4.47 16.76 13.22
C TRP A 179 5.60 16.57 14.24
N ASN A 180 6.73 16.00 13.81
CA ASN A 180 7.90 15.72 14.66
C ASN A 180 7.58 14.80 15.87
N GLU A 181 6.54 14.00 15.76
CA GLU A 181 6.24 12.97 16.76
C GLU A 181 7.05 11.71 16.47
N ASP A 182 7.71 11.17 17.48
CA ASP A 182 8.39 9.87 17.39
C ASP A 182 7.37 8.70 17.49
N GLU A 183 7.83 7.51 17.14
CA GLU A 183 6.97 6.33 17.14
C GLU A 183 6.46 5.97 18.54
N THR A 184 7.28 6.16 19.58
CA THR A 184 6.91 5.84 20.97
C THR A 184 5.78 6.72 21.45
N THR A 185 5.94 8.02 21.30
CA THR A 185 4.91 9.02 21.63
C THR A 185 3.61 8.78 20.86
N THR A 186 3.74 8.49 19.56
CA THR A 186 2.58 8.18 18.71
C THR A 186 1.83 6.95 19.23
N ARG A 187 2.53 5.86 19.57
CA ARG A 187 1.91 4.62 20.09
C ARG A 187 1.22 4.84 21.43
N GLU A 188 1.84 5.58 22.38
CA GLU A 188 1.24 5.89 23.68
C GLU A 188 -0.05 6.69 23.52
N ASN A 189 -0.08 7.67 22.64
CA ASN A 189 -1.29 8.45 22.37
C ASN A 189 -2.38 7.61 21.67
N PHE A 190 -1.99 6.69 20.78
CA PHE A 190 -2.95 5.74 20.19
C PHE A 190 -3.54 4.77 21.21
N LYS A 191 -2.84 4.40 22.30
CA LYS A 191 -3.44 3.59 23.39
C LYS A 191 -4.65 4.30 23.99
N THR A 192 -4.52 5.59 24.27
CA THR A 192 -5.63 6.42 24.77
C THR A 192 -6.76 6.49 23.76
N PHE A 193 -6.47 6.79 22.50
CA PHE A 193 -7.47 6.83 21.41
C PHE A 193 -8.22 5.48 21.27
N ILE A 194 -7.51 4.37 21.30
CA ILE A 194 -8.07 3.01 21.18
C ILE A 194 -9.01 2.70 22.35
N ARG A 195 -8.60 3.02 23.58
CA ARG A 195 -9.40 2.84 24.80
C ARG A 195 -10.67 3.69 24.73
N ASP A 196 -10.54 4.97 24.42
CA ASP A 196 -11.65 5.94 24.46
C ASP A 196 -12.70 5.67 23.36
N ASN A 197 -12.31 4.95 22.30
CA ASN A 197 -13.20 4.51 21.22
C ASN A 197 -13.60 3.03 21.31
N GLU A 198 -13.21 2.31 22.38
CA GLU A 198 -13.53 0.90 22.63
C GLU A 198 -13.10 -0.02 21.46
N LEU A 199 -11.93 0.26 20.89
CA LEU A 199 -11.40 -0.51 19.75
C LEU A 199 -10.61 -1.74 20.25
N LYS A 200 -10.74 -2.86 19.54
CA LYS A 200 -10.04 -4.12 19.85
C LYS A 200 -8.69 -4.21 19.14
N ILE A 201 -7.80 -3.27 19.43
CA ILE A 201 -6.46 -3.16 18.85
C ILE A 201 -5.42 -2.98 19.97
N ASN A 202 -4.25 -3.58 19.81
CA ASN A 202 -3.09 -3.32 20.64
C ASN A 202 -2.12 -2.36 19.91
N ALA A 203 -1.94 -1.15 20.44
CA ALA A 203 -1.05 -0.13 19.86
C ALA A 203 0.43 -0.52 19.93
N ASP A 204 0.86 -1.42 20.82
CA ASP A 204 2.25 -1.89 20.90
C ASP A 204 2.56 -2.90 19.80
N SER A 205 1.54 -3.52 19.22
CA SER A 205 1.71 -4.45 18.11
C SER A 205 1.99 -3.70 16.80
N LYS A 206 3.18 -3.90 16.22
CA LYS A 206 3.54 -3.33 14.91
C LYS A 206 2.66 -3.83 13.75
N ILE A 207 1.94 -4.93 13.96
CA ILE A 207 0.99 -5.48 12.97
C ILE A 207 -0.38 -4.78 13.10
N GLN A 208 -0.81 -4.46 14.33
CA GLN A 208 -2.12 -3.85 14.58
C GLN A 208 -2.11 -2.32 14.52
N LEU A 209 -0.99 -1.68 14.83
CA LEU A 209 -0.74 -0.26 14.56
C LEU A 209 0.52 -0.14 13.69
N VAL A 210 0.32 0.00 12.40
CA VAL A 210 1.39 0.18 11.41
C VAL A 210 1.72 1.66 11.30
N THR A 211 2.99 2.00 11.52
CA THR A 211 3.51 3.36 11.42
C THR A 211 4.34 3.51 10.15
N PHE A 212 4.12 4.58 9.41
CA PHE A 212 4.90 4.91 8.22
C PHE A 212 5.63 6.24 8.44
N ALA A 213 6.88 6.31 8.00
CA ALA A 213 7.59 7.58 7.92
C ALA A 213 6.86 8.55 6.98
N GLU A 214 7.01 9.85 7.23
CA GLU A 214 6.51 10.87 6.31
C GLU A 214 7.19 10.72 4.94
N MET A 215 6.37 10.72 3.89
CA MET A 215 6.86 10.65 2.51
C MET A 215 7.13 12.05 2.00
N ASP A 216 8.41 12.46 2.06
CA ASP A 216 8.91 13.70 1.51
C ASP A 216 9.91 13.41 0.39
N GLU A 217 9.55 13.73 -0.84
CA GLU A 217 10.42 13.57 -2.02
C GLU A 217 11.44 14.70 -2.17
N LYS A 218 11.22 15.82 -1.48
CA LYS A 218 12.04 17.04 -1.65
C LYS A 218 13.29 17.04 -0.79
N SER A 219 13.34 16.19 0.24
CA SER A 219 14.54 16.12 1.09
C SER A 219 15.69 15.49 0.32
N ASP A 220 16.90 15.99 0.53
CA ASP A 220 18.10 15.38 -0.03
C ASP A 220 18.23 13.93 0.44
N THR A 221 18.26 13.01 -0.52
CA THR A 221 18.24 11.57 -0.25
C THR A 221 19.48 10.94 -0.89
N PRO A 222 20.23 10.10 -0.15
CA PRO A 222 21.38 9.39 -0.71
C PRO A 222 20.92 8.34 -1.73
N GLU A 223 21.71 8.14 -2.77
CA GLU A 223 21.49 7.05 -3.72
C GLU A 223 22.09 5.75 -3.19
N ILE A 224 21.48 4.64 -3.54
CA ILE A 224 21.91 3.31 -3.07
C ILE A 224 22.77 2.64 -4.15
N THR A 225 24.01 2.30 -3.77
CA THR A 225 24.95 1.54 -4.61
C THR A 225 24.92 0.06 -4.24
N THR A 226 25.49 -0.78 -5.10
CA THR A 226 25.62 -2.22 -4.81
C THR A 226 26.45 -2.52 -3.56
N GLU A 227 27.31 -1.59 -3.12
CA GLU A 227 28.12 -1.72 -1.89
C GLU A 227 27.31 -1.45 -0.62
N CYS A 228 26.21 -0.68 -0.74
CA CYS A 228 25.37 -0.30 0.40
C CYS A 228 24.77 -1.53 1.11
N TRP A 229 24.52 -2.62 0.43
CA TRP A 229 23.99 -3.83 1.06
C TRP A 229 24.90 -4.34 2.19
N LYS A 230 26.21 -4.38 1.92
CA LYS A 230 27.22 -4.76 2.91
C LYS A 230 27.37 -3.70 4.01
N ILE A 231 27.46 -2.41 3.63
CA ILE A 231 27.65 -1.30 4.57
C ILE A 231 26.49 -1.20 5.56
N LEU A 232 25.26 -1.36 5.09
CA LEU A 232 24.03 -1.26 5.90
C LEU A 232 23.65 -2.57 6.59
N ASN A 233 24.39 -3.64 6.32
CA ASN A 233 24.08 -5.00 6.78
C ASN A 233 22.60 -5.37 6.47
N LYS A 234 22.15 -5.09 5.24
CA LYS A 234 20.79 -5.36 4.76
C LYS A 234 20.78 -6.35 3.62
N ASN A 235 19.73 -7.17 3.58
CA ASN A 235 19.50 -8.09 2.48
C ASN A 235 18.55 -7.46 1.43
N GLN A 236 18.78 -7.72 0.17
CA GLN A 236 17.91 -7.30 -0.93
C GLN A 236 16.48 -7.82 -0.77
N SER A 237 16.29 -8.99 -0.18
CA SER A 237 14.99 -9.60 0.10
C SER A 237 14.12 -8.81 1.10
N GLU A 238 14.71 -7.89 1.87
CA GLU A 238 13.99 -7.02 2.81
C GLU A 238 13.29 -5.85 2.10
N VAL A 239 13.68 -5.55 0.86
CA VAL A 239 13.06 -4.49 0.07
C VAL A 239 11.78 -5.01 -0.58
N MET A 240 10.67 -4.29 -0.42
CA MET A 240 9.33 -4.73 -0.83
C MET A 240 9.27 -5.26 -2.27
N CYS A 241 9.91 -4.59 -3.23
CA CYS A 241 9.89 -4.99 -4.64
C CYS A 241 10.66 -6.28 -4.95
N SER A 242 11.35 -6.87 -3.97
CA SER A 242 11.98 -8.20 -4.12
C SER A 242 10.95 -9.33 -4.24
N SER A 243 9.77 -9.14 -3.64
CA SER A 243 8.75 -10.19 -3.53
C SER A 243 7.32 -9.70 -3.75
N SER A 244 7.14 -8.46 -4.19
CA SER A 244 5.79 -7.93 -4.46
C SER A 244 5.70 -7.18 -5.78
N ARG A 245 4.49 -7.14 -6.36
CA ARG A 245 4.14 -6.34 -7.54
C ARG A 245 2.78 -5.69 -7.31
N MET A 246 2.54 -4.57 -8.02
CA MET A 246 1.23 -3.95 -8.06
C MET A 246 0.66 -3.97 -9.47
N ILE A 247 -0.57 -4.42 -9.60
CA ILE A 247 -1.34 -4.39 -10.83
C ILE A 247 -2.14 -3.10 -10.85
N VAL A 248 -2.05 -2.35 -11.95
CA VAL A 248 -2.77 -1.10 -12.18
C VAL A 248 -3.45 -1.12 -13.55
N LYS A 249 -4.61 -0.50 -13.68
CA LYS A 249 -5.29 -0.27 -14.96
C LYS A 249 -5.17 1.21 -15.31
N LYS A 250 -4.25 1.58 -16.20
CA LYS A 250 -4.18 2.95 -16.72
C LYS A 250 -5.41 3.22 -17.60
N LYS A 251 -6.02 4.39 -17.47
CA LYS A 251 -7.27 4.74 -18.18
C LYS A 251 -7.16 4.60 -19.70
N GLU A 252 -5.99 4.91 -20.24
CA GLU A 252 -5.72 4.93 -21.67
C GLU A 252 -5.31 3.57 -22.24
N ASN A 253 -5.10 2.56 -21.38
CA ASN A 253 -4.63 1.24 -21.78
C ASN A 253 -5.76 0.23 -21.80
N ASP A 254 -5.77 -0.64 -22.82
CA ASP A 254 -6.72 -1.74 -22.91
C ASP A 254 -6.48 -2.81 -21.84
N TYR A 255 -5.22 -3.02 -21.46
CA TYR A 255 -4.78 -4.05 -20.50
C TYR A 255 -4.14 -3.43 -19.26
N PRO A 256 -4.27 -4.07 -18.09
CA PRO A 256 -3.54 -3.67 -16.89
C PRO A 256 -2.03 -3.84 -17.07
N SER A 257 -1.28 -3.02 -16.33
CA SER A 257 0.20 -3.12 -16.24
C SER A 257 0.62 -3.62 -14.86
N VAL A 258 1.77 -4.28 -14.81
CA VAL A 258 2.44 -4.71 -13.57
C VAL A 258 3.51 -3.69 -13.20
N ILE A 259 3.36 -3.06 -12.05
CA ILE A 259 4.27 -2.03 -11.53
C ILE A 259 5.16 -2.61 -10.42
N ALA A 260 6.43 -2.23 -10.41
CA ALA A 260 7.39 -2.69 -9.43
C ALA A 260 7.09 -2.23 -8.00
N CYS A 261 6.46 -1.08 -7.83
CA CYS A 261 6.32 -0.39 -6.54
C CYS A 261 4.92 0.19 -6.33
N THR A 262 4.35 0.00 -5.15
CA THR A 262 3.04 0.56 -4.78
C THR A 262 3.04 2.08 -4.68
N LEU A 263 4.20 2.70 -4.47
CA LEU A 263 4.34 4.15 -4.32
C LEU A 263 4.55 4.89 -5.67
N LEU A 264 4.81 4.17 -6.77
CA LEU A 264 5.20 4.75 -8.05
C LEU A 264 4.27 4.32 -9.20
N PRO A 265 2.94 4.43 -9.04
CA PRO A 265 1.99 3.89 -10.01
C PRO A 265 2.01 4.58 -11.37
N TYR A 266 2.56 5.81 -11.43
CA TYR A 266 2.58 6.62 -12.65
C TYR A 266 3.95 6.69 -13.31
N ASN A 267 5.01 6.18 -12.66
CA ASN A 267 6.36 6.25 -13.19
C ASN A 267 6.60 5.10 -14.18
N SER A 268 6.81 5.44 -15.46
CA SER A 268 6.99 4.46 -16.54
C SER A 268 8.24 3.60 -16.40
N GLU A 269 9.28 4.07 -15.70
CA GLU A 269 10.50 3.29 -15.46
C GLU A 269 10.25 2.07 -14.56
N PHE A 270 9.19 2.12 -13.75
CA PHE A 270 8.76 1.04 -12.86
C PHE A 270 7.62 0.20 -13.44
N ASP A 271 7.21 0.47 -14.69
CA ASP A 271 6.29 -0.38 -15.45
C ASP A 271 7.06 -1.59 -16.00
N LEU A 272 6.63 -2.77 -15.60
CA LEU A 272 7.34 -4.02 -15.87
C LEU A 272 6.70 -4.87 -16.97
N GLY A 273 5.60 -4.38 -17.57
CA GLY A 273 4.86 -5.09 -18.62
C GLY A 273 3.45 -5.46 -18.20
N ASN A 274 2.82 -6.35 -18.94
CA ASN A 274 1.40 -6.67 -18.80
C ASN A 274 1.13 -8.04 -18.16
N THR A 275 2.18 -8.81 -17.85
CA THR A 275 2.07 -10.12 -17.19
C THR A 275 2.98 -10.19 -15.96
N LEU A 276 2.66 -11.07 -15.03
CA LEU A 276 3.50 -11.30 -13.86
C LEU A 276 4.85 -11.90 -14.28
N LYS A 277 4.86 -12.76 -15.28
CA LYS A 277 6.09 -13.37 -15.84
C LYS A 277 7.04 -12.31 -16.40
N GLU A 278 6.55 -11.36 -17.18
CA GLU A 278 7.35 -10.22 -17.68
C GLU A 278 7.92 -9.36 -16.56
N SER A 279 7.25 -9.32 -15.42
CA SER A 279 7.67 -8.52 -14.27
C SER A 279 8.82 -9.10 -13.46
N LEU A 280 9.23 -10.35 -13.74
CA LEU A 280 10.38 -11.02 -13.10
C LEU A 280 11.70 -10.56 -13.72
N LYS A 281 11.97 -9.27 -13.67
CA LYS A 281 13.20 -8.63 -14.18
C LYS A 281 13.82 -7.74 -13.11
N LYS A 282 15.10 -7.38 -13.32
CA LYS A 282 15.82 -6.50 -12.39
C LYS A 282 15.14 -5.16 -12.23
N ILE A 283 15.00 -4.72 -10.97
CA ILE A 283 14.45 -3.41 -10.59
C ILE A 283 15.59 -2.59 -10.04
N TYR A 284 15.97 -1.52 -10.73
CA TYR A 284 17.00 -0.59 -10.27
C TYR A 284 16.40 0.41 -9.27
N LEU A 285 17.15 0.72 -8.21
CA LEU A 285 16.68 1.61 -7.14
C LEU A 285 16.94 3.07 -7.50
N ASN A 286 16.34 3.54 -8.60
CA ASN A 286 16.57 4.86 -9.19
C ASN A 286 15.48 5.89 -8.83
N HIS A 287 14.91 5.80 -7.63
CA HIS A 287 13.94 6.75 -7.12
C HIS A 287 14.23 7.08 -5.64
N PRO A 288 14.03 8.33 -5.16
CA PRO A 288 14.22 8.69 -3.75
C PRO A 288 13.48 7.79 -2.77
N HIS A 289 12.26 7.35 -3.11
CA HIS A 289 11.50 6.42 -2.27
C HIS A 289 12.17 5.06 -2.07
N CYS A 290 12.93 4.57 -3.06
CA CYS A 290 13.68 3.32 -2.92
C CYS A 290 14.72 3.42 -1.81
N SER A 291 15.40 4.56 -1.73
CA SER A 291 16.40 4.84 -0.70
C SER A 291 15.76 5.15 0.64
N LYS A 292 15.02 6.25 0.71
CA LYS A 292 14.51 6.82 1.96
C LYS A 292 13.49 5.91 2.65
N PHE A 293 12.55 5.36 1.89
CA PHE A 293 11.44 4.59 2.45
C PHE A 293 11.80 3.12 2.65
N CYS A 294 12.31 2.45 1.60
CA CYS A 294 12.53 1.01 1.66
C CYS A 294 13.89 0.65 2.27
N VAL A 295 15.01 1.17 1.72
CA VAL A 295 16.34 0.72 2.15
C VAL A 295 16.73 1.32 3.50
N LEU A 296 16.61 2.62 3.68
CA LEU A 296 17.02 3.30 4.92
C LEU A 296 15.91 3.30 5.97
N GLY A 297 14.68 3.52 5.57
CA GLY A 297 13.53 3.58 6.47
C GLY A 297 13.03 2.22 6.95
N GLY A 298 13.41 1.12 6.29
CA GLY A 298 12.98 -0.23 6.64
C GLY A 298 11.46 -0.44 6.57
N SER A 299 10.75 0.43 5.84
CA SER A 299 9.30 0.36 5.70
C SER A 299 8.88 -0.71 4.71
N SER A 300 7.81 -1.41 5.02
CA SER A 300 7.17 -2.38 4.13
C SER A 300 5.69 -2.05 4.02
N CYS A 301 5.14 -2.08 2.82
CA CYS A 301 3.71 -1.89 2.58
C CYS A 301 2.88 -3.17 2.83
N GLY A 302 3.51 -4.29 3.12
CA GLY A 302 2.87 -5.61 3.21
C GLY A 302 2.87 -6.25 4.57
#